data_bcd87b3b85725d8fe40f7bb39307285d
#
_entry.id   bcd87b3b85725d8fe40f7bb39307285d
#
_cell.length_a   1.000
_cell.length_b   1.000
_cell.length_c   1.000
_cell.angle_alpha   90.00
_cell.angle_beta   90.00
_cell.angle_gamma   90.00
#
_symmetry.space_group_name_H-M   'P 1'
#
loop_
_entity.id
_entity.type
_entity.pdbx_description
1 polymer ?
#
loop_
_entity_poly.entity_id
_entity_poly.type
_entity_poly.pdbx_seq_one_letter_code
_entity_poly.pdbx_strand_id
1 'polypeptide(L)'
;MPFDYAAFDAEFPWFFATAAALFGAIVGSFLNVVIYRIPAGRSIVRPGSQCACGTPIAWYDNIPVLSWFILRGRARCCGRPYSFRYPFVELLTGALFLACWLHFPPAKALIGMLFLSILVCATFIDLDHMIIPDVFTIGAAMLGLLLSVLVPSLHGFSGDFFAIDSLRSATAAISGLLIGSGLVLWIALVAEAVLKKEAMGFGDVKFVGAIGAFCGWQGAVFAVFGGAIVGTVWFAVALIWQKVSGRKSPVTPRTETPEGEPADLGLGVHVPFGPMLAIAGAIHFLWAHTWVADYFADIAAML
;
A
#
# COMPACT_ATOMS: atom_id res chain seq x y z
N MET A 1 -24.75 -1.35 -31.45
CA MET A 1 -25.40 -1.66 -30.16
C MET A 1 -24.36 -1.32 -29.09
N PRO A 2 -24.71 -0.61 -28.01
CA PRO A 2 -23.77 -0.44 -26.90
C PRO A 2 -23.47 -1.82 -26.29
N PHE A 3 -22.23 -2.04 -25.88
CA PHE A 3 -21.79 -3.28 -25.25
C PHE A 3 -22.50 -3.43 -23.90
N ASP A 4 -23.27 -4.50 -23.73
CA ASP A 4 -23.94 -4.80 -22.46
C ASP A 4 -22.96 -5.56 -21.56
N TYR A 5 -22.31 -4.79 -20.69
CA TYR A 5 -21.35 -5.32 -19.71
C TYR A 5 -21.98 -6.36 -18.80
N ALA A 6 -23.21 -6.11 -18.30
CA ALA A 6 -23.84 -6.99 -17.32
C ALA A 6 -24.20 -8.34 -17.92
N ALA A 7 -24.72 -8.35 -19.16
CA ALA A 7 -25.02 -9.58 -19.87
C ALA A 7 -23.74 -10.38 -20.18
N PHE A 8 -22.66 -9.70 -20.58
CA PHE A 8 -21.39 -10.36 -20.85
C PHE A 8 -20.76 -10.96 -19.59
N ASP A 9 -20.77 -10.22 -18.47
CA ASP A 9 -20.21 -10.68 -17.20
C ASP A 9 -20.99 -11.87 -16.63
N ALA A 10 -22.32 -11.90 -16.83
CA ALA A 10 -23.15 -13.03 -16.44
C ALA A 10 -22.85 -14.31 -17.26
N GLU A 11 -22.50 -14.15 -18.54
CA GLU A 11 -22.15 -15.27 -19.42
C GLU A 11 -20.70 -15.74 -19.23
N PHE A 12 -19.77 -14.79 -18.97
CA PHE A 12 -18.34 -15.05 -18.80
C PHE A 12 -17.77 -14.44 -17.51
N PRO A 13 -18.20 -14.88 -16.32
CA PRO A 13 -17.82 -14.24 -15.04
C PRO A 13 -16.32 -14.32 -14.72
N TRP A 14 -15.62 -15.28 -15.30
CA TRP A 14 -14.16 -15.42 -15.15
C TRP A 14 -13.35 -14.44 -16.00
N PHE A 15 -13.93 -13.86 -17.06
CA PHE A 15 -13.18 -13.07 -18.05
C PHE A 15 -12.60 -11.80 -17.45
N PHE A 16 -13.43 -10.94 -16.87
CA PHE A 16 -12.96 -9.68 -16.28
C PHE A 16 -12.12 -9.90 -15.03
N ALA A 17 -12.43 -10.91 -14.23
CA ALA A 17 -11.63 -11.30 -13.07
C ALA A 17 -10.22 -11.72 -13.49
N THR A 18 -10.09 -12.57 -14.50
CA THR A 18 -8.80 -12.98 -15.06
C THR A 18 -8.05 -11.81 -15.69
N ALA A 19 -8.76 -10.96 -16.45
CA ALA A 19 -8.20 -9.77 -17.06
C ALA A 19 -7.65 -8.80 -15.99
N ALA A 20 -8.39 -8.60 -14.89
CA ALA A 20 -7.93 -7.78 -13.77
C ALA A 20 -6.66 -8.35 -13.12
N ALA A 21 -6.59 -9.67 -12.89
CA ALA A 21 -5.41 -10.32 -12.33
C ALA A 21 -4.18 -10.17 -13.24
N LEU A 22 -4.34 -10.44 -14.54
CA LEU A 22 -3.25 -10.31 -15.52
C LEU A 22 -2.78 -8.85 -15.67
N PHE A 23 -3.72 -7.92 -15.76
CA PHE A 23 -3.40 -6.49 -15.81
C PHE A 23 -2.69 -6.04 -14.52
N GLY A 24 -3.15 -6.52 -13.36
CA GLY A 24 -2.49 -6.27 -12.09
C GLY A 24 -1.06 -6.79 -12.05
N ALA A 25 -0.78 -7.97 -12.60
CA ALA A 25 0.59 -8.48 -12.70
C ALA A 25 1.47 -7.61 -13.61
N ILE A 26 0.93 -7.12 -14.74
CA ILE A 26 1.63 -6.18 -15.63
C ILE A 26 1.93 -4.86 -14.92
N VAL A 27 0.93 -4.30 -14.21
CA VAL A 27 1.13 -3.11 -13.37
C VAL A 27 2.17 -3.38 -12.30
N GLY A 28 2.13 -4.54 -11.61
CA GLY A 28 3.11 -4.95 -10.60
C GLY A 28 4.55 -4.96 -11.14
N SER A 29 4.74 -5.40 -12.37
CA SER A 29 6.06 -5.31 -13.05
C SER A 29 6.51 -3.86 -13.21
N PHE A 30 5.60 -2.95 -13.57
CA PHE A 30 5.89 -1.51 -13.60
C PHE A 30 6.13 -0.93 -12.19
N LEU A 31 5.35 -1.37 -11.18
CA LEU A 31 5.58 -0.91 -9.80
C LEU A 31 6.99 -1.24 -9.30
N ASN A 32 7.59 -2.37 -9.69
CA ASN A 32 9.00 -2.65 -9.39
C ASN A 32 9.95 -1.57 -9.92
N VAL A 33 9.67 -1.02 -11.10
CA VAL A 33 10.44 0.12 -11.66
C VAL A 33 10.23 1.38 -10.83
N VAL A 34 8.99 1.67 -10.44
CA VAL A 34 8.60 2.82 -9.62
C VAL A 34 9.29 2.77 -8.26
N ILE A 35 9.21 1.62 -7.56
CA ILE A 35 9.82 1.36 -6.25
C ILE A 35 11.33 1.63 -6.29
N TYR A 36 12.01 1.19 -7.34
CA TYR A 36 13.46 1.36 -7.47
C TYR A 36 13.87 2.78 -7.90
N ARG A 37 13.10 3.43 -8.79
CA ARG A 37 13.53 4.68 -9.44
C ARG A 37 13.10 5.95 -8.70
N ILE A 38 11.90 5.99 -8.08
CA ILE A 38 11.40 7.20 -7.43
C ILE A 38 12.31 7.64 -6.27
N PRO A 39 12.72 6.76 -5.32
CA PRO A 39 13.61 7.18 -4.25
C PRO A 39 14.97 7.68 -4.74
N ALA A 40 15.43 7.14 -5.89
CA ALA A 40 16.69 7.55 -6.51
C ALA A 40 16.58 8.83 -7.39
N GLY A 41 15.41 9.48 -7.43
CA GLY A 41 15.16 10.67 -8.27
C GLY A 41 15.28 10.40 -9.78
N ARG A 42 15.10 9.14 -10.22
CA ARG A 42 15.26 8.74 -11.62
C ARG A 42 13.92 8.71 -12.37
N SER A 43 13.98 8.95 -13.67
CA SER A 43 12.79 8.85 -14.54
C SER A 43 12.24 7.42 -14.55
N ILE A 44 10.91 7.30 -14.33
CA ILE A 44 10.19 6.02 -14.42
C ILE A 44 9.92 5.59 -15.87
N VAL A 45 10.09 6.50 -16.84
CA VAL A 45 9.80 6.26 -18.26
C VAL A 45 11.07 5.89 -19.04
N ARG A 46 12.19 6.55 -18.78
CA ARG A 46 13.45 6.35 -19.53
C ARG A 46 14.64 6.18 -18.59
N PRO A 47 15.60 5.32 -18.93
CA PRO A 47 15.57 4.31 -20.02
C PRO A 47 14.56 3.20 -19.75
N GLY A 48 14.29 2.34 -20.75
CA GLY A 48 13.48 1.13 -20.56
C GLY A 48 14.07 0.16 -19.54
N SER A 49 13.50 -1.02 -19.39
CA SER A 49 13.98 -2.06 -18.45
C SER A 49 15.35 -2.56 -18.87
N GLN A 50 16.32 -2.50 -17.94
CA GLN A 50 17.71 -2.90 -18.18
C GLN A 50 18.18 -3.85 -17.09
N CYS A 51 19.01 -4.81 -17.48
CA CYS A 51 19.75 -5.65 -16.55
C CYS A 51 20.82 -4.83 -15.80
N ALA A 52 21.25 -5.30 -14.64
CA ALA A 52 22.35 -4.69 -13.88
C ALA A 52 23.69 -4.62 -14.66
N CYS A 53 23.84 -5.36 -15.77
CA CYS A 53 24.96 -5.25 -16.70
C CYS A 53 24.79 -4.17 -17.78
N GLY A 54 23.68 -3.42 -17.78
CA GLY A 54 23.35 -2.39 -18.77
C GLY A 54 22.64 -2.89 -20.02
N THR A 55 22.52 -4.20 -20.23
CA THR A 55 21.84 -4.76 -21.42
C THR A 55 20.33 -4.55 -21.31
N PRO A 56 19.64 -4.04 -22.34
CA PRO A 56 18.18 -3.95 -22.38
C PRO A 56 17.53 -5.33 -22.19
N ILE A 57 16.46 -5.40 -21.42
CA ILE A 57 15.68 -6.63 -21.20
C ILE A 57 14.71 -6.78 -22.37
N ALA A 58 14.72 -7.94 -23.02
CA ALA A 58 13.76 -8.24 -24.07
C ALA A 58 12.35 -8.37 -23.51
N TRP A 59 11.33 -7.99 -24.28
CA TRP A 59 9.94 -7.98 -23.81
C TRP A 59 9.45 -9.35 -23.28
N TYR A 60 9.90 -10.46 -23.92
CA TYR A 60 9.55 -11.82 -23.47
C TYR A 60 10.26 -12.26 -22.18
N ASP A 61 11.37 -11.60 -21.81
CA ASP A 61 12.03 -11.78 -20.51
C ASP A 61 11.45 -10.86 -19.43
N ASN A 62 10.45 -10.06 -19.78
CA ASN A 62 9.73 -9.16 -18.88
C ASN A 62 8.24 -9.54 -18.71
N ILE A 63 7.87 -10.78 -19.10
CA ILE A 63 6.52 -11.31 -18.84
C ILE A 63 6.37 -11.52 -17.35
N PRO A 64 5.40 -10.84 -16.70
CA PRO A 64 5.27 -10.88 -15.24
C PRO A 64 5.20 -12.30 -14.71
N VAL A 65 5.87 -12.55 -13.59
CA VAL A 65 5.95 -13.84 -12.88
C VAL A 65 6.64 -14.93 -13.69
N LEU A 66 6.15 -15.18 -14.91
CA LEU A 66 6.61 -16.30 -15.73
C LEU A 66 8.10 -16.23 -16.08
N SER A 67 8.61 -15.04 -16.40
CA SER A 67 10.01 -14.84 -16.77
C SER A 67 10.95 -15.26 -15.64
N TRP A 68 10.59 -14.98 -14.37
CA TRP A 68 11.42 -15.36 -13.24
C TRP A 68 11.54 -16.89 -13.11
N PHE A 69 10.43 -17.62 -13.27
CA PHE A 69 10.43 -19.09 -13.20
C PHE A 69 11.13 -19.72 -14.38
N ILE A 70 10.89 -19.23 -15.61
CA ILE A 70 11.55 -19.73 -16.85
C ILE A 70 13.06 -19.52 -16.77
N LEU A 71 13.49 -18.35 -16.30
CA LEU A 71 14.91 -17.99 -16.19
C LEU A 71 15.53 -18.47 -14.86
N ARG A 72 14.77 -19.14 -14.00
CA ARG A 72 15.21 -19.64 -12.69
C ARG A 72 15.89 -18.55 -11.84
N GLY A 73 15.34 -17.35 -11.89
CA GLY A 73 15.83 -16.20 -11.13
C GLY A 73 17.19 -15.66 -11.59
N ARG A 74 17.59 -15.90 -12.87
CA ARG A 74 18.85 -15.43 -13.41
C ARG A 74 18.65 -14.66 -14.71
N ALA A 75 19.36 -13.54 -14.88
CA ALA A 75 19.29 -12.73 -16.08
C ALA A 75 19.88 -13.48 -17.27
N ARG A 76 19.18 -13.52 -18.41
CA ARG A 76 19.61 -14.23 -19.64
C ARG A 76 20.93 -13.71 -20.19
N CYS A 77 21.17 -12.41 -20.10
CA CYS A 77 22.33 -11.74 -20.68
C CYS A 77 23.65 -12.00 -19.94
N CYS A 78 23.64 -12.09 -18.61
CA CYS A 78 24.84 -12.16 -17.79
C CYS A 78 24.80 -13.23 -16.67
N GLY A 79 23.72 -14.00 -16.56
CA GLY A 79 23.56 -15.04 -15.56
C GLY A 79 23.44 -14.54 -14.09
N ARG A 80 23.46 -13.23 -13.85
CA ARG A 80 23.36 -12.68 -12.50
C ARG A 80 21.98 -13.02 -11.89
N PRO A 81 21.94 -13.44 -10.61
CA PRO A 81 20.67 -13.69 -9.92
C PRO A 81 19.94 -12.38 -9.67
N TYR A 82 18.59 -12.42 -9.72
CA TYR A 82 17.72 -11.33 -9.30
C TYR A 82 16.65 -11.84 -8.34
N SER A 83 16.25 -10.97 -7.42
CA SER A 83 15.45 -11.32 -6.24
C SER A 83 14.07 -11.88 -6.61
N PHE A 84 13.58 -12.83 -5.81
CA PHE A 84 12.18 -13.28 -5.83
C PHE A 84 11.18 -12.17 -5.50
N ARG A 85 11.62 -11.08 -4.94
CA ARG A 85 10.78 -9.90 -4.68
C ARG A 85 10.08 -9.38 -5.96
N TYR A 86 10.73 -9.44 -7.12
CA TYR A 86 10.14 -8.98 -8.38
C TYR A 86 8.85 -9.73 -8.74
N PRO A 87 8.85 -11.05 -8.90
CA PRO A 87 7.63 -11.80 -9.15
C PRO A 87 6.66 -11.77 -7.97
N PHE A 88 7.12 -11.58 -6.73
CA PHE A 88 6.25 -11.41 -5.57
C PHE A 88 5.41 -10.12 -5.66
N VAL A 89 5.99 -8.98 -6.01
CA VAL A 89 5.25 -7.73 -6.22
C VAL A 89 4.25 -7.86 -7.37
N GLU A 90 4.63 -8.55 -8.44
CA GLU A 90 3.77 -8.81 -9.59
C GLU A 90 2.56 -9.68 -9.22
N LEU A 91 2.78 -10.78 -8.50
CA LEU A 91 1.72 -11.66 -7.98
C LEU A 91 0.81 -10.95 -6.98
N LEU A 92 1.41 -10.21 -6.04
CA LEU A 92 0.67 -9.46 -5.03
C LEU A 92 -0.26 -8.44 -5.70
N THR A 93 0.26 -7.66 -6.65
CA THR A 93 -0.53 -6.66 -7.36
C THR A 93 -1.64 -7.32 -8.19
N GLY A 94 -1.35 -8.44 -8.85
CA GLY A 94 -2.35 -9.24 -9.56
C GLY A 94 -3.47 -9.74 -8.65
N ALA A 95 -3.12 -10.27 -7.47
CA ALA A 95 -4.08 -10.75 -6.48
C ALA A 95 -4.93 -9.61 -5.90
N LEU A 96 -4.33 -8.44 -5.63
CA LEU A 96 -5.04 -7.26 -5.14
C LEU A 96 -6.02 -6.72 -6.19
N PHE A 97 -5.65 -6.69 -7.48
CA PHE A 97 -6.53 -6.27 -8.56
C PHE A 97 -7.70 -7.23 -8.74
N LEU A 98 -7.42 -8.54 -8.69
CA LEU A 98 -8.46 -9.57 -8.67
C LEU A 98 -9.43 -9.36 -7.48
N ALA A 99 -8.91 -9.13 -6.28
CA ALA A 99 -9.72 -8.88 -5.11
C ALA A 99 -10.61 -7.63 -5.29
N CYS A 100 -10.07 -6.52 -5.81
CA CYS A 100 -10.87 -5.33 -6.11
C CYS A 100 -12.01 -5.63 -7.08
N TRP A 101 -11.72 -6.37 -8.15
CA TRP A 101 -12.73 -6.69 -9.15
C TRP A 101 -13.86 -7.57 -8.61
N LEU A 102 -13.53 -8.52 -7.74
CA LEU A 102 -14.50 -9.45 -7.15
C LEU A 102 -15.37 -8.81 -6.05
N HIS A 103 -14.88 -7.74 -5.40
CA HIS A 103 -15.58 -7.15 -4.25
C HIS A 103 -16.34 -5.86 -4.57
N PHE A 104 -16.01 -5.16 -5.66
CA PHE A 104 -16.53 -3.83 -5.91
C PHE A 104 -17.12 -3.66 -7.31
N PRO A 105 -18.10 -2.74 -7.48
CA PRO A 105 -18.52 -2.28 -8.79
C PRO A 105 -17.34 -1.69 -9.58
N PRO A 106 -17.36 -1.72 -10.93
CA PRO A 106 -16.21 -1.39 -11.77
C PRO A 106 -15.52 -0.06 -11.44
N ALA A 107 -16.27 1.02 -11.22
CA ALA A 107 -15.68 2.32 -10.90
C ALA A 107 -14.89 2.30 -9.58
N LYS A 108 -15.46 1.74 -8.52
CA LYS A 108 -14.78 1.60 -7.22
C LYS A 108 -13.64 0.60 -7.29
N ALA A 109 -13.77 -0.48 -8.08
CA ALA A 109 -12.70 -1.45 -8.30
C ALA A 109 -11.46 -0.80 -8.93
N LEU A 110 -11.62 0.03 -9.96
CA LEU A 110 -10.52 0.75 -10.61
C LEU A 110 -9.82 1.72 -9.65
N ILE A 111 -10.58 2.44 -8.82
CA ILE A 111 -10.02 3.31 -7.78
C ILE A 111 -9.26 2.47 -6.75
N GLY A 112 -9.80 1.34 -6.34
CA GLY A 112 -9.15 0.41 -5.41
C GLY A 112 -7.85 -0.15 -5.98
N MET A 113 -7.80 -0.52 -7.25
CA MET A 113 -6.58 -0.97 -7.93
C MET A 113 -5.49 0.10 -7.90
N LEU A 114 -5.86 1.36 -8.14
CA LEU A 114 -4.93 2.50 -8.06
C LEU A 114 -4.47 2.73 -6.62
N PHE A 115 -5.38 2.77 -5.66
CA PHE A 115 -5.06 2.93 -4.23
C PHE A 115 -4.14 1.84 -3.72
N LEU A 116 -4.43 0.57 -4.00
CA LEU A 116 -3.59 -0.54 -3.58
C LEU A 116 -2.22 -0.54 -4.26
N SER A 117 -2.10 -0.06 -5.50
CA SER A 117 -0.82 0.17 -6.16
C SER A 117 0.03 1.21 -5.42
N ILE A 118 -0.58 2.29 -4.94
CA ILE A 118 0.06 3.30 -4.10
C ILE A 118 0.56 2.67 -2.79
N LEU A 119 -0.28 1.87 -2.12
CA LEU A 119 0.11 1.19 -0.89
C LEU A 119 1.27 0.20 -1.10
N VAL A 120 1.26 -0.56 -2.20
CA VAL A 120 2.37 -1.45 -2.57
C VAL A 120 3.65 -0.67 -2.77
N CYS A 121 3.64 0.42 -3.55
CA CYS A 121 4.84 1.24 -3.75
C CYS A 121 5.35 1.82 -2.43
N ALA A 122 4.48 2.45 -1.62
CA ALA A 122 4.85 3.01 -0.33
C ALA A 122 5.47 1.96 0.60
N THR A 123 4.84 0.77 0.68
CA THR A 123 5.33 -0.36 1.48
C THR A 123 6.75 -0.75 1.12
N PHE A 124 7.01 -1.02 -0.16
CA PHE A 124 8.32 -1.52 -0.57
C PHE A 124 9.40 -0.45 -0.56
N ILE A 125 9.07 0.82 -0.78
CA ILE A 125 10.00 1.94 -0.63
C ILE A 125 10.35 2.14 0.85
N ASP A 126 9.37 2.10 1.73
CA ASP A 126 9.60 2.26 3.17
C ASP A 126 10.44 1.11 3.75
N LEU A 127 10.20 -0.13 3.30
CA LEU A 127 11.04 -1.28 3.67
C LEU A 127 12.51 -1.14 3.23
N ASP A 128 12.78 -0.46 2.10
CA ASP A 128 14.13 -0.32 1.57
C ASP A 128 14.87 0.91 2.10
N HIS A 129 14.14 2.02 2.27
CA HIS A 129 14.72 3.34 2.46
C HIS A 129 14.26 4.03 3.76
N MET A 130 13.27 3.48 4.47
CA MET A 130 12.59 4.08 5.64
C MET A 130 12.06 5.48 5.36
N ILE A 131 11.56 5.70 4.14
CA ILE A 131 10.94 6.94 3.71
C ILE A 131 9.71 6.63 2.86
N ILE A 132 8.69 7.48 2.95
CA ILE A 132 7.52 7.43 2.07
C ILE A 132 7.53 8.71 1.22
N PRO A 133 7.82 8.64 -0.09
CA PRO A 133 7.89 9.81 -0.96
C PRO A 133 6.56 10.57 -1.03
N ASP A 134 6.61 11.90 -1.17
CA ASP A 134 5.42 12.76 -1.17
C ASP A 134 4.43 12.47 -2.29
N VAL A 135 4.86 11.84 -3.36
CA VAL A 135 3.97 11.33 -4.43
C VAL A 135 2.97 10.31 -3.88
N PHE A 136 3.39 9.45 -2.94
CA PHE A 136 2.55 8.39 -2.34
C PHE A 136 1.85 8.85 -1.06
N THR A 137 2.12 10.04 -0.58
CA THR A 137 1.44 10.64 0.59
C THR A 137 0.58 11.82 0.15
N ILE A 138 1.17 12.99 -0.08
CA ILE A 138 0.46 14.20 -0.48
C ILE A 138 -0.22 14.02 -1.85
N GLY A 139 0.52 13.49 -2.83
CA GLY A 139 -0.03 13.22 -4.17
C GLY A 139 -1.21 12.24 -4.12
N ALA A 140 -1.07 11.17 -3.32
CA ALA A 140 -2.15 10.21 -3.12
C ALA A 140 -3.37 10.83 -2.40
N ALA A 141 -3.16 11.67 -1.38
CA ALA A 141 -4.24 12.36 -0.69
C ALA A 141 -5.03 13.29 -1.62
N MET A 142 -4.33 14.07 -2.45
CA MET A 142 -4.96 14.93 -3.45
C MET A 142 -5.74 14.11 -4.49
N LEU A 143 -5.18 12.98 -4.92
CA LEU A 143 -5.85 12.07 -5.85
C LEU A 143 -7.09 11.43 -5.21
N GLY A 144 -7.02 10.97 -3.96
CA GLY A 144 -8.15 10.43 -3.21
C GLY A 144 -9.28 11.45 -3.09
N LEU A 145 -8.96 12.70 -2.76
CA LEU A 145 -9.92 13.78 -2.71
C LEU A 145 -10.57 14.07 -4.09
N LEU A 146 -9.77 14.11 -5.15
CA LEU A 146 -10.30 14.29 -6.51
C LEU A 146 -11.25 13.16 -6.90
N LEU A 147 -10.84 11.90 -6.65
CA LEU A 147 -11.63 10.73 -6.99
C LEU A 147 -12.90 10.63 -6.13
N SER A 148 -12.88 11.11 -4.89
CA SER A 148 -14.07 11.17 -4.03
C SER A 148 -15.16 12.09 -4.59
N VAL A 149 -14.76 13.20 -5.23
CA VAL A 149 -15.68 14.14 -5.90
C VAL A 149 -16.23 13.52 -7.18
N LEU A 150 -15.37 12.87 -7.98
CA LEU A 150 -15.75 12.33 -9.30
C LEU A 150 -16.55 11.03 -9.18
N VAL A 151 -16.31 10.23 -8.15
CA VAL A 151 -16.93 8.92 -7.93
C VAL A 151 -17.40 8.83 -6.48
N PRO A 152 -18.55 9.43 -6.13
CA PRO A 152 -19.06 9.47 -4.76
C PRO A 152 -19.28 8.08 -4.13
N SER A 153 -19.52 7.06 -4.96
CA SER A 153 -19.64 5.67 -4.53
C SER A 153 -18.36 5.08 -3.91
N LEU A 154 -17.23 5.80 -4.01
CA LEU A 154 -16.00 5.46 -3.27
C LEU A 154 -16.27 5.38 -1.75
N HIS A 155 -17.03 6.37 -1.22
CA HIS A 155 -17.42 6.43 0.18
C HIS A 155 -18.87 5.95 0.43
N GLY A 156 -19.47 5.22 -0.52
CA GLY A 156 -20.79 4.62 -0.38
C GLY A 156 -21.98 5.55 -0.68
N PHE A 157 -21.74 6.75 -1.23
CA PHE A 157 -22.81 7.66 -1.62
C PHE A 157 -23.25 7.39 -3.06
N SER A 158 -24.54 7.10 -3.26
CA SER A 158 -25.15 6.78 -4.55
C SER A 158 -26.64 7.17 -4.57
N GLY A 159 -26.92 8.44 -4.25
CA GLY A 159 -28.27 8.99 -4.23
C GLY A 159 -28.67 9.57 -5.60
N ASP A 160 -29.83 10.25 -5.61
CA ASP A 160 -30.43 10.82 -6.83
C ASP A 160 -29.72 12.11 -7.30
N PHE A 161 -28.97 12.78 -6.42
CA PHE A 161 -28.33 14.06 -6.73
C PHE A 161 -26.81 13.96 -6.63
N PHE A 162 -26.18 13.82 -7.79
CA PHE A 162 -24.73 13.70 -7.91
C PHE A 162 -23.94 14.80 -7.15
N ALA A 163 -24.38 16.06 -7.21
CA ALA A 163 -23.70 17.16 -6.54
C ALA A 163 -23.70 17.01 -5.01
N ILE A 164 -24.81 16.52 -4.43
CA ILE A 164 -24.91 16.29 -2.99
C ILE A 164 -24.03 15.10 -2.58
N ASP A 165 -24.06 14.04 -3.35
CA ASP A 165 -23.23 12.85 -3.08
C ASP A 165 -21.74 13.15 -3.24
N SER A 166 -21.36 13.95 -4.24
CA SER A 166 -19.99 14.43 -4.40
C SER A 166 -19.53 15.27 -3.20
N LEU A 167 -20.39 16.17 -2.70
CA LEU A 167 -20.06 16.96 -1.51
C LEU A 167 -19.91 16.10 -0.27
N ARG A 168 -20.80 15.14 -0.05
CA ARG A 168 -20.72 14.17 1.07
C ARG A 168 -19.46 13.32 0.99
N SER A 169 -19.14 12.82 -0.20
CA SER A 169 -17.94 12.03 -0.44
C SER A 169 -16.66 12.85 -0.24
N ALA A 170 -16.63 14.10 -0.72
CA ALA A 170 -15.53 15.02 -0.48
C ALA A 170 -15.35 15.33 1.03
N THR A 171 -16.42 15.54 1.76
CA THR A 171 -16.35 15.75 3.23
C THR A 171 -15.87 14.51 3.94
N ALA A 172 -16.25 13.31 3.52
CA ALA A 172 -15.72 12.04 4.04
C ALA A 172 -14.22 11.90 3.78
N ALA A 173 -13.74 12.24 2.58
CA ALA A 173 -12.31 12.22 2.23
C ALA A 173 -11.52 13.25 3.04
N ILE A 174 -12.01 14.49 3.16
CA ILE A 174 -11.35 15.55 3.93
C ILE A 174 -11.30 15.19 5.42
N SER A 175 -12.41 14.71 5.98
CA SER A 175 -12.43 14.28 7.38
C SER A 175 -11.49 13.10 7.62
N GLY A 176 -11.42 12.14 6.70
CA GLY A 176 -10.48 11.04 6.74
C GLY A 176 -9.03 11.50 6.73
N LEU A 177 -8.69 12.42 5.84
CA LEU A 177 -7.36 13.02 5.75
C LEU A 177 -6.99 13.73 7.06
N LEU A 178 -7.85 14.63 7.54
CA LEU A 178 -7.56 15.44 8.73
C LEU A 178 -7.51 14.61 10.02
N ILE A 179 -8.48 13.71 10.21
CA ILE A 179 -8.52 12.85 11.39
C ILE A 179 -7.36 11.86 11.37
N GLY A 180 -7.06 11.24 10.22
CA GLY A 180 -5.96 10.32 10.08
C GLY A 180 -4.60 10.96 10.36
N SER A 181 -4.30 12.05 9.66
CA SER A 181 -3.05 12.80 9.89
C SER A 181 -2.99 13.38 11.31
N GLY A 182 -4.09 13.94 11.80
CA GLY A 182 -4.17 14.52 13.14
C GLY A 182 -3.95 13.48 14.25
N LEU A 183 -4.56 12.30 14.14
CA LEU A 183 -4.41 11.22 15.09
C LEU A 183 -2.95 10.77 15.20
N VAL A 184 -2.31 10.48 14.06
CA VAL A 184 -0.91 10.05 14.05
C VAL A 184 0.02 11.15 14.53
N LEU A 185 -0.24 12.41 14.15
CA LEU A 185 0.54 13.57 14.62
C LEU A 185 0.46 13.71 16.14
N TRP A 186 -0.75 13.60 16.74
CA TRP A 186 -0.92 13.66 18.20
C TRP A 186 -0.23 12.51 18.89
N ILE A 187 -0.33 11.29 18.38
CA ILE A 187 0.40 10.12 18.91
C ILE A 187 1.91 10.38 18.87
N ALA A 188 2.44 10.89 17.75
CA ALA A 188 3.86 11.20 17.59
C ALA A 188 4.31 12.27 18.59
N LEU A 189 3.59 13.39 18.72
CA LEU A 189 3.93 14.48 19.66
C LEU A 189 3.90 14.03 21.12
N VAL A 190 2.88 13.27 21.53
CA VAL A 190 2.80 12.73 22.89
C VAL A 190 3.92 11.74 23.15
N ALA A 191 4.20 10.86 22.22
CA ALA A 191 5.29 9.90 22.35
C ALA A 191 6.66 10.61 22.43
N GLU A 192 6.91 11.64 21.62
CA GLU A 192 8.12 12.46 21.68
C GLU A 192 8.28 13.20 23.00
N ALA A 193 7.19 13.79 23.51
CA ALA A 193 7.19 14.47 24.80
C ALA A 193 7.51 13.51 25.98
N VAL A 194 7.04 12.27 25.92
CA VAL A 194 7.28 11.25 26.95
C VAL A 194 8.64 10.58 26.82
N LEU A 195 9.02 10.18 25.59
CA LEU A 195 10.24 9.41 25.33
C LEU A 195 11.47 10.29 25.10
N LYS A 196 11.27 11.60 24.88
CA LYS A 196 12.31 12.59 24.55
C LYS A 196 13.18 12.20 23.33
N LYS A 197 12.56 11.47 22.41
CA LYS A 197 13.16 11.00 21.14
C LYS A 197 12.09 11.06 20.05
N GLU A 198 12.47 11.29 18.80
CA GLU A 198 11.54 11.14 17.68
C GLU A 198 10.96 9.72 17.68
N ALA A 199 9.63 9.63 17.82
CA ALA A 199 8.95 8.35 17.96
C ALA A 199 8.40 7.83 16.61
N MET A 200 8.12 8.74 15.66
CA MET A 200 7.47 8.39 14.40
C MET A 200 7.84 9.37 13.29
N GLY A 201 8.06 8.88 12.08
CA GLY A 201 8.38 9.69 10.93
C GLY A 201 7.20 10.55 10.47
N PHE A 202 7.45 11.79 10.03
CA PHE A 202 6.42 12.66 9.46
C PHE A 202 5.80 12.09 8.16
N GLY A 203 6.49 11.14 7.52
CA GLY A 203 5.98 10.34 6.40
C GLY A 203 4.71 9.57 6.76
N ASP A 204 4.68 8.93 7.94
CA ASP A 204 3.54 8.14 8.41
C ASP A 204 2.31 9.03 8.64
N VAL A 205 2.49 10.23 9.20
CA VAL A 205 1.44 11.23 9.41
C VAL A 205 0.73 11.56 8.08
N LYS A 206 1.52 11.87 7.04
CA LYS A 206 0.99 12.16 5.70
C LYS A 206 0.36 10.93 5.05
N PHE A 207 0.95 9.76 5.28
CA PHE A 207 0.50 8.51 4.66
C PHE A 207 -0.86 8.06 5.20
N VAL A 208 -1.10 8.14 6.51
CA VAL A 208 -2.42 7.86 7.08
C VAL A 208 -3.46 8.86 6.61
N GLY A 209 -3.10 10.13 6.42
CA GLY A 209 -3.96 11.10 5.79
C GLY A 209 -4.36 10.70 4.36
N ALA A 210 -3.41 10.17 3.57
CA ALA A 210 -3.70 9.65 2.24
C ALA A 210 -4.64 8.43 2.31
N ILE A 211 -4.39 7.47 3.22
CA ILE A 211 -5.30 6.34 3.44
C ILE A 211 -6.71 6.84 3.80
N GLY A 212 -6.80 7.84 4.68
CA GLY A 212 -8.06 8.46 5.09
C GLY A 212 -8.82 9.12 3.94
N ALA A 213 -8.12 9.73 2.98
CA ALA A 213 -8.74 10.31 1.80
C ALA A 213 -9.45 9.28 0.90
N PHE A 214 -8.99 8.02 0.89
CA PHE A 214 -9.63 6.92 0.16
C PHE A 214 -10.64 6.13 1.00
N CYS A 215 -10.41 6.00 2.31
CA CYS A 215 -11.15 5.11 3.19
C CYS A 215 -12.11 5.84 4.16
N GLY A 216 -12.13 7.18 4.15
CA GLY A 216 -12.83 7.97 5.16
C GLY A 216 -12.16 7.93 6.53
N TRP A 217 -12.75 8.64 7.51
CA TRP A 217 -12.16 8.75 8.84
C TRP A 217 -12.14 7.43 9.62
N GLN A 218 -13.17 6.60 9.47
CA GLN A 218 -13.20 5.27 10.10
C GLN A 218 -12.06 4.38 9.58
N GLY A 219 -11.79 4.44 8.27
CA GLY A 219 -10.69 3.72 7.65
C GLY A 219 -9.32 4.23 8.08
N ALA A 220 -9.17 5.55 8.28
CA ALA A 220 -7.94 6.12 8.83
C ALA A 220 -7.67 5.63 10.27
N VAL A 221 -8.68 5.66 11.12
CA VAL A 221 -8.61 5.14 12.51
C VAL A 221 -8.28 3.64 12.48
N PHE A 222 -8.98 2.87 11.66
CA PHE A 222 -8.71 1.44 11.49
C PHE A 222 -7.27 1.18 11.02
N ALA A 223 -6.75 1.98 10.08
CA ALA A 223 -5.38 1.82 9.59
C ALA A 223 -4.33 2.04 10.70
N VAL A 224 -4.53 3.02 11.59
CA VAL A 224 -3.62 3.29 12.71
C VAL A 224 -3.61 2.14 13.71
N PHE A 225 -4.78 1.78 14.24
CA PHE A 225 -4.86 0.73 15.26
C PHE A 225 -4.62 -0.66 14.68
N GLY A 226 -5.14 -0.95 13.50
CA GLY A 226 -4.88 -2.18 12.76
C GLY A 226 -3.40 -2.33 12.40
N GLY A 227 -2.76 -1.24 11.98
CA GLY A 227 -1.31 -1.19 11.73
C GLY A 227 -0.50 -1.51 12.99
N ALA A 228 -0.90 -0.97 14.14
CA ALA A 228 -0.26 -1.29 15.42
C ALA A 228 -0.40 -2.78 15.78
N ILE A 229 -1.58 -3.38 15.54
CA ILE A 229 -1.81 -4.81 15.75
C ILE A 229 -0.93 -5.64 14.79
N VAL A 230 -0.94 -5.32 13.49
CA VAL A 230 -0.11 -6.01 12.49
C VAL A 230 1.37 -5.92 12.87
N GLY A 231 1.85 -4.74 13.26
CA GLY A 231 3.23 -4.53 13.71
C GLY A 231 3.58 -5.35 14.95
N THR A 232 2.68 -5.40 15.95
CA THR A 232 2.86 -6.19 17.16
C THR A 232 2.93 -7.69 16.84
N VAL A 233 2.03 -8.20 16.02
CA VAL A 233 2.03 -9.60 15.57
C VAL A 233 3.31 -9.93 14.82
N TRP A 234 3.70 -9.07 13.88
CA TRP A 234 4.92 -9.26 13.10
C TRP A 234 6.18 -9.29 13.99
N PHE A 235 6.27 -8.37 14.94
CA PHE A 235 7.37 -8.34 15.91
C PHE A 235 7.40 -9.58 16.80
N ALA A 236 6.24 -10.00 17.31
CA ALA A 236 6.14 -11.22 18.10
C ALA A 236 6.59 -12.47 17.32
N VAL A 237 6.14 -12.61 16.07
CA VAL A 237 6.56 -13.69 15.17
C VAL A 237 8.07 -13.65 14.93
N ALA A 238 8.63 -12.47 14.68
CA ALA A 238 10.07 -12.30 14.47
C ALA A 238 10.90 -12.71 15.70
N LEU A 239 10.45 -12.36 16.92
CA LEU A 239 11.09 -12.78 18.16
C LEU A 239 11.01 -14.30 18.38
N ILE A 240 9.85 -14.90 18.14
CA ILE A 240 9.68 -16.37 18.24
C ILE A 240 10.59 -17.07 17.25
N TRP A 241 10.63 -16.60 16.01
CA TRP A 241 11.52 -17.14 14.97
C TRP A 241 13.00 -17.07 15.38
N GLN A 242 13.44 -15.93 15.92
CA GLN A 242 14.81 -15.74 16.41
C GLN A 242 15.14 -16.74 17.53
N LYS A 243 14.20 -16.95 18.46
CA LYS A 243 14.37 -17.88 19.58
C LYS A 243 14.44 -19.35 19.13
N VAL A 244 13.63 -19.71 18.13
CA VAL A 244 13.56 -21.10 17.62
C VAL A 244 14.70 -21.41 16.65
N SER A 245 15.05 -20.48 15.75
CA SER A 245 16.04 -20.71 14.71
C SER A 245 17.48 -20.46 15.16
N GLY A 246 17.70 -19.80 16.31
CA GLY A 246 19.02 -19.37 16.78
C GLY A 246 19.71 -18.34 15.86
N ARG A 247 19.03 -17.90 14.79
CA ARG A 247 19.53 -16.89 13.85
C ARG A 247 19.08 -15.50 14.26
N LYS A 248 19.97 -14.51 14.19
CA LYS A 248 19.58 -13.10 14.38
C LYS A 248 18.50 -12.76 13.37
N SER A 249 17.37 -12.21 13.85
CA SER A 249 16.27 -11.73 12.99
C SER A 249 16.78 -10.59 12.11
N PRO A 250 16.27 -10.44 10.86
CA PRO A 250 16.53 -9.26 10.04
C PRO A 250 16.01 -7.97 10.66
N VAL A 251 15.29 -8.05 11.77
CA VAL A 251 14.76 -6.94 12.59
C VAL A 251 15.80 -6.42 13.60
N THR A 252 16.96 -7.10 13.75
CA THR A 252 18.03 -6.52 14.60
C THR A 252 18.62 -5.30 13.90
N PRO A 253 18.71 -4.13 14.58
CA PRO A 253 19.31 -2.95 14.00
C PRO A 253 20.72 -3.26 13.49
N ARG A 254 21.08 -2.75 12.33
CA ARG A 254 22.49 -2.62 11.96
C ARG A 254 23.07 -1.61 12.94
N THR A 255 23.71 -2.12 13.99
CA THR A 255 24.46 -1.34 14.97
C THR A 255 25.84 -0.98 14.42
N GLU A 256 25.89 -0.35 13.27
CA GLU A 256 27.09 0.29 12.77
C GLU A 256 26.77 1.76 12.55
N THR A 257 26.84 2.53 13.65
CA THR A 257 27.15 3.96 13.54
C THR A 257 28.60 4.10 13.06
N PRO A 258 28.91 5.02 12.13
CA PRO A 258 30.27 5.22 11.63
C PRO A 258 31.31 5.64 12.72
N GLU A 259 30.88 5.83 13.94
CA GLU A 259 31.69 6.43 15.03
C GLU A 259 31.85 5.57 16.28
N GLY A 260 31.84 4.24 16.18
CA GLY A 260 32.38 3.35 17.22
C GLY A 260 31.86 3.50 18.66
N GLU A 261 30.80 4.25 18.91
CA GLU A 261 30.14 4.31 20.21
C GLU A 261 29.22 3.11 20.42
N PRO A 262 29.25 2.43 21.60
CA PRO A 262 28.35 1.35 21.90
C PRO A 262 26.94 1.90 21.90
N ALA A 263 26.10 1.43 20.95
CA ALA A 263 24.71 1.77 20.91
C ALA A 263 24.06 1.39 22.24
N ASP A 264 23.63 2.41 22.97
CA ASP A 264 22.84 2.27 24.20
C ASP A 264 21.65 1.35 23.92
N LEU A 265 21.44 0.35 24.79
CA LEU A 265 20.36 -0.64 24.73
C LEU A 265 18.97 -0.03 24.98
N GLY A 266 18.75 1.22 24.58
CA GLY A 266 17.45 1.84 24.50
C GLY A 266 16.71 1.32 23.26
N LEU A 267 15.50 0.84 23.44
CA LEU A 267 14.45 0.36 22.53
C LEU A 267 14.34 1.04 21.12
N GLY A 268 15.46 1.31 20.46
CA GLY A 268 15.58 2.04 19.20
C GLY A 268 15.68 1.16 17.96
N VAL A 269 14.85 0.11 17.85
CA VAL A 269 14.68 -0.58 16.57
C VAL A 269 13.80 0.28 15.69
N HIS A 270 14.39 0.97 14.71
CA HIS A 270 13.63 1.64 13.67
C HIS A 270 13.01 0.55 12.77
N VAL A 271 11.74 0.25 13.03
CA VAL A 271 10.94 -0.63 12.15
C VAL A 271 10.11 0.29 11.26
N PRO A 272 10.16 0.12 9.91
CA PRO A 272 9.30 0.91 9.03
C PRO A 272 7.83 0.62 9.37
N PHE A 273 7.09 1.65 9.77
CA PHE A 273 5.69 1.51 10.18
C PHE A 273 4.72 1.61 8.98
N GLY A 274 5.16 2.24 7.90
CA GLY A 274 4.38 2.37 6.66
C GLY A 274 3.80 1.07 6.12
N PRO A 275 4.55 -0.05 6.07
CA PRO A 275 4.03 -1.35 5.65
C PRO A 275 2.85 -1.84 6.48
N MET A 276 2.87 -1.62 7.80
CA MET A 276 1.80 -2.03 8.73
C MET A 276 0.54 -1.20 8.50
N LEU A 277 0.71 0.11 8.30
CA LEU A 277 -0.38 1.03 7.94
C LEU A 277 -0.99 0.66 6.58
N ALA A 278 -0.15 0.35 5.58
CA ALA A 278 -0.58 -0.05 4.26
C ALA A 278 -1.40 -1.36 4.29
N ILE A 279 -0.93 -2.37 5.03
CA ILE A 279 -1.64 -3.64 5.19
C ILE A 279 -3.01 -3.41 5.85
N ALA A 280 -3.05 -2.65 6.95
CA ALA A 280 -4.31 -2.35 7.63
C ALA A 280 -5.26 -1.53 6.73
N GLY A 281 -4.75 -0.53 6.00
CA GLY A 281 -5.52 0.23 5.03
C GLY A 281 -6.08 -0.63 3.89
N ALA A 282 -5.29 -1.57 3.37
CA ALA A 282 -5.73 -2.52 2.35
C ALA A 282 -6.81 -3.48 2.88
N ILE A 283 -6.65 -4.00 4.10
CA ILE A 283 -7.64 -4.85 4.76
C ILE A 283 -8.95 -4.09 4.97
N HIS A 284 -8.87 -2.85 5.46
CA HIS A 284 -10.06 -2.00 5.61
C HIS A 284 -10.76 -1.81 4.26
N PHE A 285 -10.04 -1.37 3.24
CA PHE A 285 -10.62 -1.07 1.93
C PHE A 285 -11.30 -2.29 1.31
N LEU A 286 -10.64 -3.46 1.34
CA LEU A 286 -11.13 -4.66 0.66
C LEU A 286 -12.24 -5.39 1.44
N TRP A 287 -12.11 -5.49 2.76
CA TRP A 287 -12.96 -6.41 3.54
C TRP A 287 -13.60 -5.81 4.79
N ALA A 288 -12.90 -4.94 5.52
CA ALA A 288 -13.37 -4.51 6.82
C ALA A 288 -14.28 -3.26 6.79
N HIS A 289 -14.45 -2.60 5.63
CA HIS A 289 -15.13 -1.31 5.54
C HIS A 289 -16.61 -1.37 6.00
N THR A 290 -17.35 -2.43 5.69
CA THR A 290 -18.74 -2.61 6.13
C THR A 290 -18.80 -2.84 7.64
N TRP A 291 -18.02 -3.80 8.14
CA TRP A 291 -17.98 -4.12 9.56
C TRP A 291 -17.57 -2.91 10.42
N VAL A 292 -16.59 -2.14 9.98
CA VAL A 292 -16.14 -0.93 10.69
C VAL A 292 -17.23 0.14 10.66
N ALA A 293 -17.93 0.33 9.54
CA ALA A 293 -19.03 1.28 9.44
C ALA A 293 -20.18 0.90 10.38
N ASP A 294 -20.57 -0.37 10.41
CA ASP A 294 -21.63 -0.88 11.31
C ASP A 294 -21.25 -0.68 12.77
N TYR A 295 -20.02 -1.00 13.15
CA TYR A 295 -19.52 -0.80 14.52
C TYR A 295 -19.63 0.67 14.99
N PHE A 296 -19.24 1.61 14.14
CA PHE A 296 -19.36 3.04 14.49
C PHE A 296 -20.80 3.54 14.47
N ALA A 297 -21.67 2.97 13.61
CA ALA A 297 -23.10 3.27 13.60
C ALA A 297 -23.78 2.80 14.90
N ASP A 298 -23.45 1.61 15.38
CA ASP A 298 -23.97 1.07 16.64
C ASP A 298 -23.55 1.95 17.84
N ILE A 299 -22.29 2.40 17.88
CA ILE A 299 -21.84 3.34 18.92
C ILE A 299 -22.62 4.66 18.86
N ALA A 300 -22.81 5.21 17.66
CA ALA A 300 -23.55 6.45 17.49
C ALA A 300 -25.03 6.33 17.89
N ALA A 301 -25.61 5.13 17.75
CA ALA A 301 -26.99 4.86 18.19
C ALA A 301 -27.12 4.70 19.70
N MET A 302 -26.04 4.46 20.43
CA MET A 302 -26.01 4.34 21.91
C MET A 302 -25.83 5.69 22.63
N LEU A 303 -25.36 6.72 21.87
CA LEU A 303 -25.13 8.08 22.40
C LEU A 303 -26.30 9.00 22.11
#